data_a1262dd15d50f740ea614237be138734
#
_entry.id   a1262dd15d50f740ea614237be138734
#
_cell.length_a   1.000
_cell.length_b   1.000
_cell.length_c   1.000
_cell.angle_alpha   90.00
_cell.angle_beta   90.00
_cell.angle_gamma   90.00
#
_symmetry.space_group_name_H-M   'P 1'
#
loop_
_entity.id
_entity.type
_entity.pdbx_description
1 polymer ?
#
loop_
_entity_poly.entity_id
_entity_poly.type
_entity_poly.pdbx_seq_one_letter_code
_entity_poly.pdbx_strand_id
1 'polypeptide(L)'
;MAKKKKIEKHIHTKIVKPKAVPIPNWHIPLILIITFIIYIPALSAGFVNWDDPDYVGGNNYLIRDLSRLPELLTTPVQGNYHPLTMFSLALNFAISGDNEWSYHLFNIIFHLVNCFLVYRLAFLLSRSNPLIAFVTSFLFAIHPLHVESVAWISERKDVLYALFFIAGHISHTKYIDTSSKKQYWLTLLFVIL
;
A
#
# COMPACT_ATOMS: atom_id res chain seq x y z
N MET A 1 13.17 52.57 11.49
CA MET A 1 13.17 51.19 12.02
C MET A 1 11.85 50.70 12.65
N ALA A 2 11.01 51.59 13.18
CA ALA A 2 9.73 51.23 13.84
C ALA A 2 8.59 50.77 12.89
N LYS A 3 8.59 51.19 11.63
CA LYS A 3 7.54 50.83 10.65
C LYS A 3 7.67 49.37 10.13
N LYS A 4 8.88 48.82 10.08
CA LYS A 4 9.14 47.45 9.62
C LYS A 4 8.64 46.39 10.64
N LYS A 5 8.77 46.67 11.95
CA LYS A 5 8.30 45.80 13.04
C LYS A 5 6.76 45.69 13.15
N LYS A 6 6.02 46.70 12.61
CA LYS A 6 4.55 46.72 12.66
C LYS A 6 3.93 45.86 11.53
N ILE A 7 4.66 45.71 10.41
CA ILE A 7 4.20 44.88 9.26
C ILE A 7 4.42 43.40 9.53
N GLU A 8 5.50 43.01 10.19
CA GLU A 8 5.75 41.59 10.55
C GLU A 8 4.75 41.03 11.58
N LYS A 9 4.14 41.88 12.41
CA LYS A 9 3.15 41.45 13.41
C LYS A 9 1.76 41.18 12.84
N HIS A 10 1.48 41.55 11.58
CA HIS A 10 0.15 41.36 10.94
C HIS A 10 0.07 40.12 10.04
N ILE A 11 1.17 39.41 9.83
CA ILE A 11 1.19 38.21 8.93
C ILE A 11 1.03 36.90 9.72
N HIS A 12 1.04 36.93 11.05
CA HIS A 12 0.58 35.79 11.83
C HIS A 12 -0.95 35.72 11.89
N THR A 13 -1.61 35.66 10.72
CA THR A 13 -2.97 35.11 10.66
C THR A 13 -2.87 33.71 11.27
N LYS A 14 -3.44 33.53 12.46
CA LYS A 14 -3.66 32.19 13.03
C LYS A 14 -4.38 31.37 11.94
N ILE A 15 -3.66 30.46 11.31
CA ILE A 15 -4.28 29.45 10.45
C ILE A 15 -5.22 28.68 11.39
N VAL A 16 -6.49 29.07 11.37
CA VAL A 16 -7.54 28.36 12.11
C VAL A 16 -7.58 26.97 11.47
N LYS A 17 -7.06 25.97 12.18
CA LYS A 17 -7.19 24.58 11.72
C LYS A 17 -8.68 24.32 11.57
N PRO A 18 -9.15 23.93 10.38
CA PRO A 18 -10.57 23.62 10.20
C PRO A 18 -10.95 22.52 11.20
N LYS A 19 -12.14 22.68 11.80
CA LYS A 19 -12.67 21.70 12.75
C LYS A 19 -12.74 20.34 12.04
N ALA A 20 -12.09 19.32 12.57
CA ALA A 20 -12.08 18.01 11.94
C ALA A 20 -13.52 17.50 11.79
N VAL A 21 -13.93 17.23 10.57
CA VAL A 21 -15.22 16.62 10.29
C VAL A 21 -15.09 15.13 10.65
N PRO A 22 -16.02 14.58 11.45
CA PRO A 22 -15.96 13.17 11.83
C PRO A 22 -16.06 12.29 10.57
N ILE A 23 -15.23 11.25 10.49
CA ILE A 23 -15.29 10.25 9.44
C ILE A 23 -16.57 9.43 9.64
N PRO A 24 -17.49 9.37 8.66
CA PRO A 24 -18.63 8.47 8.74
C PRO A 24 -18.14 7.02 8.87
N ASN A 25 -18.68 6.28 9.81
CA ASN A 25 -18.25 4.93 10.14
C ASN A 25 -18.46 3.89 9.01
N TRP A 26 -19.29 4.21 8.01
CA TRP A 26 -19.57 3.34 6.87
C TRP A 26 -18.62 3.51 5.67
N HIS A 27 -17.83 4.62 5.58
CA HIS A 27 -16.97 4.88 4.42
C HIS A 27 -15.97 3.76 4.16
N ILE A 28 -15.17 3.43 5.16
CA ILE A 28 -14.11 2.42 5.04
C ILE A 28 -14.71 1.02 4.84
N PRO A 29 -15.66 0.53 5.67
CA PRO A 29 -16.28 -0.76 5.43
C PRO A 29 -16.89 -0.91 4.05
N LEU A 30 -17.57 0.12 3.53
CA LEU A 30 -18.19 0.07 2.21
C LEU A 30 -17.13 -0.09 1.10
N ILE A 31 -16.05 0.70 1.14
CA ILE A 31 -14.96 0.60 0.17
C ILE A 31 -14.38 -0.82 0.21
N LEU A 32 -14.03 -1.32 1.39
CA LEU A 32 -13.37 -2.62 1.52
C LEU A 32 -14.28 -3.79 1.07
N ILE A 33 -15.58 -3.74 1.43
CA ILE A 33 -16.54 -4.77 1.03
C ILE A 33 -16.73 -4.78 -0.48
N ILE A 34 -16.98 -3.62 -1.10
CA ILE A 34 -17.16 -3.53 -2.55
C ILE A 34 -15.90 -3.98 -3.28
N THR A 35 -14.72 -3.54 -2.83
CA THR A 35 -13.44 -3.96 -3.41
C THR A 35 -13.28 -5.47 -3.33
N PHE A 36 -13.52 -6.07 -2.16
CA PHE A 36 -13.41 -7.52 -2.00
C PHE A 36 -14.36 -8.26 -2.94
N ILE A 37 -15.64 -7.82 -3.04
CA ILE A 37 -16.62 -8.43 -3.94
C ILE A 37 -16.18 -8.39 -5.40
N ILE A 38 -15.62 -7.25 -5.85
CA ILE A 38 -15.15 -7.08 -7.24
C ILE A 38 -14.01 -8.06 -7.55
N TYR A 39 -13.14 -8.35 -6.58
CA TYR A 39 -11.99 -9.24 -6.77
C TYR A 39 -12.25 -10.71 -6.40
N ILE A 40 -13.45 -11.09 -5.93
CA ILE A 40 -13.81 -12.51 -5.68
C ILE A 40 -13.49 -13.42 -6.88
N PRO A 41 -13.78 -13.03 -8.15
CA PRO A 41 -13.48 -13.88 -9.29
C PRO A 41 -11.99 -14.26 -9.41
N ALA A 42 -11.08 -13.41 -8.96
CA ALA A 42 -9.64 -13.70 -8.98
C ALA A 42 -9.28 -14.92 -8.10
N LEU A 43 -10.06 -15.20 -7.04
CA LEU A 43 -9.80 -16.33 -6.14
C LEU A 43 -9.95 -17.70 -6.83
N SER A 44 -10.63 -17.76 -7.97
CA SER A 44 -10.79 -18.96 -8.78
C SER A 44 -9.87 -19.01 -10.01
N ALA A 45 -9.00 -18.01 -10.18
CA ALA A 45 -8.01 -18.00 -11.24
C ALA A 45 -6.84 -18.93 -10.89
N GLY A 46 -6.23 -19.53 -11.92
CA GLY A 46 -5.02 -20.31 -11.80
C GLY A 46 -3.74 -19.46 -12.00
N PHE A 47 -2.59 -20.11 -11.91
CA PHE A 47 -1.31 -19.51 -12.29
C PHE A 47 -1.29 -19.15 -13.78
N VAL A 48 -0.77 -17.98 -14.09
CA VAL A 48 -0.58 -17.53 -15.48
C VAL A 48 0.73 -18.08 -16.02
N ASN A 49 0.68 -18.68 -17.21
CA ASN A 49 1.88 -19.23 -17.86
C ASN A 49 2.74 -18.12 -18.51
N TRP A 50 3.21 -17.19 -17.68
CA TRP A 50 4.12 -16.11 -18.03
C TRP A 50 5.22 -16.05 -16.96
N ASP A 51 5.09 -15.19 -15.96
CA ASP A 51 6.07 -15.03 -14.88
C ASP A 51 5.81 -15.96 -13.68
N ASP A 52 4.56 -16.42 -13.46
CA ASP A 52 4.22 -17.22 -12.29
C ASP A 52 5.07 -18.49 -12.13
N PRO A 53 5.46 -19.23 -13.20
CA PRO A 53 6.36 -20.37 -13.06
C PRO A 53 7.70 -20.04 -12.40
N ASP A 54 8.23 -18.85 -12.62
CA ASP A 54 9.53 -18.41 -12.09
C ASP A 54 9.40 -17.69 -10.73
N TYR A 55 8.22 -17.18 -10.40
CA TYR A 55 7.97 -16.53 -9.11
C TYR A 55 7.47 -17.50 -8.05
N VAL A 56 6.49 -18.35 -8.40
CA VAL A 56 5.80 -19.22 -7.45
C VAL A 56 5.77 -20.70 -7.90
N GLY A 57 6.02 -20.96 -9.18
CA GLY A 57 5.99 -22.29 -9.75
C GLY A 57 7.18 -23.18 -9.35
N GLY A 58 7.22 -24.38 -9.95
CA GLY A 58 8.27 -25.38 -9.70
C GLY A 58 9.69 -24.90 -10.04
N ASN A 59 9.82 -23.86 -10.88
CA ASN A 59 11.12 -23.29 -11.24
C ASN A 59 11.76 -22.52 -10.07
N ASN A 60 10.97 -22.05 -9.11
CA ASN A 60 11.47 -21.28 -7.98
C ASN A 60 11.52 -22.13 -6.69
N TYR A 61 12.61 -22.84 -6.52
CA TYR A 61 12.85 -23.64 -5.31
C TYR A 61 13.09 -22.78 -4.06
N LEU A 62 13.48 -21.51 -4.21
CA LEU A 62 13.83 -20.62 -3.09
C LEU A 62 12.63 -20.28 -2.21
N ILE A 63 11.44 -20.12 -2.79
CA ILE A 63 10.24 -19.83 -2.00
C ILE A 63 9.73 -21.05 -1.23
N ARG A 64 10.18 -22.25 -1.61
CA ARG A 64 9.70 -23.54 -1.06
C ARG A 64 10.40 -23.95 0.23
N ASP A 65 11.50 -23.28 0.57
CA ASP A 65 12.32 -23.60 1.75
C ASP A 65 12.77 -22.32 2.46
N LEU A 66 12.13 -22.00 3.58
CA LEU A 66 12.48 -20.82 4.39
C LEU A 66 13.90 -20.90 5.00
N SER A 67 14.55 -22.07 5.04
CA SER A 67 15.95 -22.16 5.47
C SER A 67 16.91 -21.45 4.50
N ARG A 68 16.47 -21.25 3.26
CA ARG A 68 17.19 -20.54 2.19
C ARG A 68 16.87 -19.04 2.13
N LEU A 69 16.27 -18.49 3.17
CA LEU A 69 15.91 -17.08 3.23
C LEU A 69 17.06 -16.09 2.87
N PRO A 70 18.32 -16.29 3.31
CA PRO A 70 19.41 -15.42 2.90
C PRO A 70 19.64 -15.39 1.38
N GLU A 71 19.53 -16.56 0.73
CA GLU A 71 19.67 -16.69 -0.72
C GLU A 71 18.46 -16.04 -1.43
N LEU A 72 17.25 -16.32 -0.96
CA LEU A 72 16.02 -15.71 -1.46
C LEU A 72 16.09 -14.18 -1.46
N LEU A 73 16.62 -13.58 -0.39
CA LEU A 73 16.70 -12.12 -0.23
C LEU A 73 17.80 -11.48 -1.08
N THR A 74 18.71 -12.26 -1.63
CA THR A 74 19.85 -11.75 -2.42
C THR A 74 19.81 -12.13 -3.89
N THR A 75 18.91 -13.05 -4.28
CA THR A 75 18.83 -13.56 -5.66
C THR A 75 17.78 -12.78 -6.46
N PRO A 76 18.15 -12.16 -7.60
CA PRO A 76 17.18 -11.60 -8.53
C PRO A 76 16.32 -12.71 -9.18
N VAL A 77 15.05 -12.41 -9.41
CA VAL A 77 14.12 -13.27 -10.16
C VAL A 77 13.72 -12.54 -11.43
N GLN A 78 13.83 -13.20 -12.60
CA GLN A 78 13.57 -12.61 -13.91
C GLN A 78 14.32 -11.28 -14.15
N GLY A 79 15.55 -11.17 -13.62
CA GLY A 79 16.36 -9.96 -13.71
C GLY A 79 15.95 -8.82 -12.79
N ASN A 80 14.91 -9.00 -11.97
CA ASN A 80 14.38 -8.00 -11.05
C ASN A 80 14.78 -8.33 -9.60
N TYR A 81 15.13 -7.28 -8.84
CA TYR A 81 15.45 -7.41 -7.42
C TYR A 81 14.32 -6.86 -6.55
N HIS A 82 13.51 -7.74 -5.97
CA HIS A 82 12.37 -7.39 -5.11
C HIS A 82 12.24 -8.38 -3.93
N PRO A 83 13.19 -8.31 -2.99
CA PRO A 83 13.31 -9.29 -1.90
C PRO A 83 12.06 -9.40 -1.01
N LEU A 84 11.36 -8.30 -0.76
CA LEU A 84 10.14 -8.35 0.06
C LEU A 84 8.99 -9.07 -0.64
N THR A 85 8.87 -8.93 -1.94
CA THR A 85 7.90 -9.70 -2.74
C THR A 85 8.20 -11.18 -2.63
N MET A 86 9.45 -11.58 -2.87
CA MET A 86 9.88 -12.97 -2.78
C MET A 86 9.69 -13.55 -1.36
N PHE A 87 10.02 -12.77 -0.34
CA PHE A 87 9.76 -13.16 1.05
C PHE A 87 8.26 -13.36 1.32
N SER A 88 7.40 -12.45 0.83
CA SER A 88 5.95 -12.58 0.98
C SER A 88 5.38 -13.81 0.27
N LEU A 89 5.95 -14.17 -0.89
CA LEU A 89 5.58 -15.39 -1.63
C LEU A 89 6.04 -16.65 -0.90
N ALA A 90 7.25 -16.65 -0.32
CA ALA A 90 7.76 -17.76 0.49
C ALA A 90 6.92 -17.97 1.76
N LEU A 91 6.47 -16.89 2.43
CA LEU A 91 5.53 -17.01 3.54
C LEU A 91 4.18 -17.57 3.10
N ASN A 92 3.68 -17.14 1.94
CA ASN A 92 2.44 -17.67 1.38
C ASN A 92 2.58 -19.18 1.09
N PHE A 93 3.69 -19.59 0.47
CA PHE A 93 3.98 -21.00 0.24
C PHE A 93 4.04 -21.81 1.55
N ALA A 94 4.72 -21.30 2.57
CA ALA A 94 4.82 -21.95 3.88
C ALA A 94 3.44 -22.16 4.56
N ILE A 95 2.46 -21.30 4.26
CA ILE A 95 1.10 -21.37 4.83
C ILE A 95 0.22 -22.35 4.02
N SER A 96 0.31 -22.33 2.71
CA SER A 96 -0.70 -22.96 1.84
C SER A 96 -0.12 -23.82 0.70
N GLY A 97 1.20 -23.94 0.60
CA GLY A 97 1.84 -24.67 -0.51
C GLY A 97 1.53 -24.04 -1.86
N ASP A 98 1.26 -24.87 -2.85
CA ASP A 98 0.93 -24.46 -4.22
C ASP A 98 -0.57 -24.11 -4.40
N ASN A 99 -1.27 -23.75 -3.36
CA ASN A 99 -2.70 -23.49 -3.41
C ASN A 99 -2.99 -22.08 -3.97
N GLU A 100 -3.35 -22.00 -5.24
CA GLU A 100 -3.46 -20.78 -6.05
C GLU A 100 -4.36 -19.71 -5.43
N TRP A 101 -5.55 -20.11 -4.91
CA TRP A 101 -6.50 -19.16 -4.33
C TRP A 101 -5.90 -18.33 -3.18
N SER A 102 -4.95 -18.90 -2.44
CA SER A 102 -4.34 -18.21 -1.31
C SER A 102 -3.43 -17.08 -1.76
N TYR A 103 -2.71 -17.25 -2.87
CA TYR A 103 -1.86 -16.20 -3.44
C TYR A 103 -2.70 -15.01 -3.92
N HIS A 104 -3.80 -15.29 -4.61
CA HIS A 104 -4.75 -14.25 -5.00
C HIS A 104 -5.35 -13.55 -3.78
N LEU A 105 -5.73 -14.31 -2.73
CA LEU A 105 -6.26 -13.73 -1.49
C LEU A 105 -5.27 -12.77 -0.85
N PHE A 106 -3.98 -13.10 -0.79
CA PHE A 106 -2.97 -12.20 -0.22
C PHE A 106 -2.82 -10.92 -1.06
N ASN A 107 -2.84 -11.00 -2.40
CA ASN A 107 -2.82 -9.81 -3.25
C ASN A 107 -4.05 -8.92 -2.99
N ILE A 108 -5.24 -9.53 -2.88
CA ILE A 108 -6.48 -8.82 -2.54
C ILE A 108 -6.36 -8.14 -1.16
N ILE A 109 -5.83 -8.84 -0.16
CA ILE A 109 -5.62 -8.27 1.19
C ILE A 109 -4.69 -7.05 1.11
N PHE A 110 -3.55 -7.14 0.40
CA PHE A 110 -2.66 -6.00 0.21
C PHE A 110 -3.37 -4.84 -0.49
N HIS A 111 -4.19 -5.11 -1.51
CA HIS A 111 -4.96 -4.06 -2.18
C HIS A 111 -6.01 -3.43 -1.26
N LEU A 112 -6.69 -4.20 -0.42
CA LEU A 112 -7.61 -3.66 0.59
C LEU A 112 -6.89 -2.75 1.58
N VAL A 113 -5.68 -3.13 2.02
CA VAL A 113 -4.85 -2.27 2.86
C VAL A 113 -4.47 -0.99 2.12
N ASN A 114 -4.11 -1.09 0.83
CA ASN A 114 -3.82 0.07 -0.01
C ASN A 114 -5.02 1.02 -0.11
N CYS A 115 -6.23 0.50 -0.33
CA CYS A 115 -7.46 1.30 -0.34
C CYS A 115 -7.65 2.08 0.98
N PHE A 116 -7.43 1.41 2.12
CA PHE A 116 -7.46 2.06 3.43
C PHE A 116 -6.38 3.15 3.56
N LEU A 117 -5.16 2.88 3.12
CA LEU A 117 -4.05 3.85 3.16
C LEU A 117 -4.32 5.05 2.24
N VAL A 118 -4.87 4.83 1.03
CA VAL A 118 -5.29 5.92 0.13
C VAL A 118 -6.35 6.80 0.79
N TYR A 119 -7.34 6.19 1.47
CA TYR A 119 -8.33 6.94 2.25
C TYR A 119 -7.64 7.82 3.30
N ARG A 120 -6.71 7.26 4.06
CA ARG A 120 -5.96 7.97 5.12
C ARG A 120 -5.12 9.10 4.55
N LEU A 121 -4.41 8.87 3.44
CA LEU A 121 -3.60 9.88 2.77
C LEU A 121 -4.48 11.01 2.22
N ALA A 122 -5.53 10.69 1.47
CA ALA A 122 -6.46 11.66 0.93
C ALA A 122 -7.14 12.50 2.02
N PHE A 123 -7.50 11.87 3.15
CA PHE A 123 -8.04 12.57 4.31
C PHE A 123 -7.06 13.57 4.91
N LEU A 124 -5.78 13.21 5.02
CA LEU A 124 -4.74 14.12 5.50
C LEU A 124 -4.52 15.28 4.53
N LEU A 125 -4.38 15.00 3.23
CA LEU A 125 -4.10 16.01 2.21
C LEU A 125 -5.27 16.96 1.96
N SER A 126 -6.52 16.49 2.11
CA SER A 126 -7.74 17.28 1.93
C SER A 126 -8.13 18.11 3.16
N ARG A 127 -7.22 18.29 4.12
CA ARG A 127 -7.51 18.99 5.39
C ARG A 127 -8.66 18.38 6.18
N SER A 128 -8.66 17.06 6.28
CA SER A 128 -9.68 16.26 7.00
C SER A 128 -11.07 16.29 6.37
N ASN A 129 -11.15 16.33 5.04
CA ASN A 129 -12.43 16.21 4.33
C ASN A 129 -12.74 14.72 4.05
N PRO A 130 -13.75 14.13 4.73
CA PRO A 130 -14.06 12.71 4.60
C PRO A 130 -14.66 12.35 3.23
N LEU A 131 -15.36 13.29 2.56
CA LEU A 131 -15.95 13.04 1.25
C LEU A 131 -14.86 12.92 0.17
N ILE A 132 -13.87 13.81 0.18
CA ILE A 132 -12.73 13.72 -0.75
C ILE A 132 -11.98 12.42 -0.52
N ALA A 133 -11.72 12.07 0.74
CA ALA A 133 -11.06 10.81 1.08
C ALA A 133 -11.85 9.59 0.58
N PHE A 134 -13.16 9.59 0.75
CA PHE A 134 -14.03 8.52 0.29
C PHE A 134 -14.00 8.37 -1.23
N VAL A 135 -14.24 9.46 -1.97
CA VAL A 135 -14.27 9.43 -3.44
C VAL A 135 -12.92 9.00 -4.00
N THR A 136 -11.82 9.55 -3.49
CA THR A 136 -10.47 9.20 -3.96
C THR A 136 -10.17 7.73 -3.72
N SER A 137 -10.43 7.23 -2.51
CA SER A 137 -10.17 5.82 -2.19
C SER A 137 -11.11 4.87 -2.94
N PHE A 138 -12.37 5.25 -3.12
CA PHE A 138 -13.33 4.44 -3.87
C PHE A 138 -12.94 4.32 -5.34
N LEU A 139 -12.56 5.43 -5.98
CA LEU A 139 -12.09 5.41 -7.38
C LEU A 139 -10.80 4.59 -7.53
N PHE A 140 -9.86 4.72 -6.58
CA PHE A 140 -8.68 3.86 -6.55
C PHE A 140 -9.05 2.39 -6.43
N ALA A 141 -9.96 2.04 -5.51
CA ALA A 141 -10.34 0.68 -5.19
C ALA A 141 -10.94 -0.10 -6.38
N ILE A 142 -11.76 0.58 -7.21
CA ILE A 142 -12.47 -0.04 -8.32
C ILE A 142 -11.83 0.25 -9.68
N HIS A 143 -10.67 0.91 -9.72
CA HIS A 143 -10.08 1.32 -10.99
C HIS A 143 -9.63 0.11 -11.81
N PRO A 144 -10.02 0.00 -13.08
CA PRO A 144 -9.74 -1.19 -13.89
C PRO A 144 -8.25 -1.44 -14.12
N LEU A 145 -7.40 -0.41 -14.09
CA LEU A 145 -5.94 -0.58 -14.21
C LEU A 145 -5.31 -1.35 -13.04
N HIS A 146 -6.00 -1.51 -11.91
CA HIS A 146 -5.47 -2.29 -10.79
C HIS A 146 -5.77 -3.78 -10.91
N VAL A 147 -6.59 -4.20 -11.89
CA VAL A 147 -6.95 -5.61 -12.06
C VAL A 147 -5.71 -6.47 -12.30
N GLU A 148 -4.80 -6.03 -13.16
CA GLU A 148 -3.54 -6.72 -13.42
C GLU A 148 -2.71 -6.87 -12.15
N SER A 149 -2.41 -5.77 -11.46
CA SER A 149 -1.59 -5.76 -10.24
C SER A 149 -2.19 -6.57 -9.07
N VAL A 150 -3.51 -6.77 -9.04
CA VAL A 150 -4.20 -7.47 -7.94
C VAL A 150 -4.49 -8.93 -8.29
N ALA A 151 -4.96 -9.19 -9.51
CA ALA A 151 -5.39 -10.53 -9.91
C ALA A 151 -4.21 -11.42 -10.36
N TRP A 152 -3.13 -10.85 -10.88
CA TRP A 152 -1.96 -11.62 -11.28
C TRP A 152 -1.00 -11.83 -10.11
N ILE A 153 -0.62 -13.07 -9.84
CA ILE A 153 0.14 -13.42 -8.62
C ILE A 153 1.54 -12.81 -8.64
N SER A 154 2.25 -12.87 -9.75
CA SER A 154 3.62 -12.31 -9.88
C SER A 154 3.65 -10.78 -9.77
N GLU A 155 2.52 -10.09 -10.01
CA GLU A 155 2.40 -8.64 -9.82
C GLU A 155 2.19 -8.25 -8.33
N ARG A 156 2.36 -9.18 -7.40
CA ARG A 156 2.42 -8.88 -5.95
C ARG A 156 3.38 -7.74 -5.63
N LYS A 157 4.44 -7.61 -6.42
CA LYS A 157 5.40 -6.50 -6.31
C LYS A 157 4.72 -5.15 -6.34
N ASP A 158 3.71 -4.95 -7.19
CA ASP A 158 3.01 -3.69 -7.35
C ASP A 158 2.17 -3.33 -6.13
N VAL A 159 1.39 -4.29 -5.61
CA VAL A 159 0.54 -4.04 -4.43
C VAL A 159 1.37 -3.82 -3.17
N LEU A 160 2.53 -4.47 -3.04
CA LEU A 160 3.48 -4.24 -1.96
C LEU A 160 4.20 -2.90 -2.11
N TYR A 161 4.67 -2.56 -3.31
CA TYR A 161 5.25 -1.25 -3.59
C TYR A 161 4.27 -0.13 -3.24
N ALA A 162 3.02 -0.22 -3.72
CA ALA A 162 1.99 0.76 -3.41
C ALA A 162 1.76 0.90 -1.89
N LEU A 163 1.78 -0.20 -1.14
CA LEU A 163 1.62 -0.20 0.31
C LEU A 163 2.70 0.65 0.99
N PHE A 164 3.97 0.37 0.71
CA PHE A 164 5.08 1.09 1.33
C PHE A 164 5.15 2.54 0.83
N PHE A 165 4.92 2.78 -0.45
CA PHE A 165 4.88 4.11 -1.04
C PHE A 165 3.84 5.00 -0.37
N ILE A 166 2.59 4.53 -0.24
CA ILE A 166 1.51 5.31 0.38
C ILE A 166 1.76 5.49 1.88
N ALA A 167 2.22 4.44 2.59
CA ALA A 167 2.58 4.54 4.00
C ALA A 167 3.71 5.54 4.25
N GLY A 168 4.71 5.58 3.36
CA GLY A 168 5.78 6.56 3.36
C GLY A 168 5.25 7.98 3.22
N HIS A 169 4.34 8.23 2.29
CA HIS A 169 3.70 9.54 2.10
C HIS A 169 2.87 9.97 3.31
N ILE A 170 2.13 9.06 3.94
CA ILE A 170 1.40 9.34 5.18
C ILE A 170 2.36 9.75 6.29
N SER A 171 3.46 9.02 6.46
CA SER A 171 4.48 9.31 7.48
C SER A 171 5.17 10.64 7.19
N HIS A 172 5.50 10.91 5.93
CA HIS A 172 6.12 12.17 5.51
C HIS A 172 5.21 13.38 5.76
N THR A 173 3.94 13.29 5.36
CA THR A 173 2.94 14.34 5.60
C THR A 173 2.82 14.63 7.11
N LYS A 174 2.75 13.60 7.94
CA LYS A 174 2.74 13.77 9.40
C LYS A 174 4.03 14.35 9.95
N TYR A 175 5.18 14.03 9.35
CA TYR A 175 6.46 14.61 9.74
C TYR A 175 6.47 16.12 9.47
N ILE A 176 6.00 16.57 8.31
CA ILE A 176 5.90 18.00 7.99
C ILE A 176 5.03 18.73 9.01
N ASP A 177 3.91 18.13 9.42
CA ASP A 177 2.97 18.76 10.36
C ASP A 177 3.46 18.80 11.81
N THR A 178 4.25 17.79 12.24
CA THR A 178 4.58 17.57 13.66
C THR A 178 6.06 17.68 14.00
N SER A 179 6.95 17.70 12.99
CA SER A 179 8.42 17.59 13.13
C SER A 179 8.87 16.40 13.99
N SER A 180 8.07 15.35 14.04
CA SER A 180 8.30 14.16 14.88
C SER A 180 9.43 13.30 14.31
N LYS A 181 10.50 13.06 15.10
CA LYS A 181 11.59 12.15 14.71
C LYS A 181 11.09 10.74 14.35
N LYS A 182 10.05 10.25 15.03
CA LYS A 182 9.42 8.95 14.72
C LYS A 182 8.90 8.93 13.29
N GLN A 183 8.18 9.98 12.87
CA GLN A 183 7.62 10.05 11.51
C GLN A 183 8.73 10.16 10.46
N TYR A 184 9.80 10.88 10.74
CA TYR A 184 10.98 10.94 9.88
C TYR A 184 11.58 9.55 9.62
N TRP A 185 11.85 8.79 10.68
CA TRP A 185 12.43 7.45 10.56
C TRP A 185 11.48 6.46 9.88
N LEU A 186 10.17 6.56 10.14
CA LEU A 186 9.17 5.75 9.42
C LEU A 186 9.13 6.09 7.93
N THR A 187 9.28 7.36 7.55
CA THR A 187 9.35 7.76 6.14
C THR A 187 10.57 7.11 5.46
N LEU A 188 11.74 7.20 6.09
CA LEU A 188 12.95 6.58 5.54
C LEU A 188 12.81 5.06 5.42
N LEU A 189 12.27 4.40 6.44
CA LEU A 189 12.02 2.96 6.41
C LEU A 189 11.15 2.57 5.22
N PHE A 190 10.00 3.23 5.03
CA PHE A 190 9.08 2.91 3.95
C PHE A 190 9.60 3.27 2.55
N VAL A 191 10.53 4.19 2.43
CA VAL A 191 11.19 4.51 1.14
C VAL A 191 12.24 3.46 0.76
N ILE A 192 12.84 2.80 1.76
CA ILE A 192 13.86 1.76 1.53
C ILE A 192 13.21 0.40 1.21
N LEU A 193 12.01 0.14 1.75
CA LEU A 193 11.26 -1.10 1.54
C LEU A 193 10.55 -1.12 0.20
#